data_fede8b3015a8070a1aeaf43581d11038
#
_entry.id   fede8b3015a8070a1aeaf43581d11038
#
_cell.length_a   1.000
_cell.length_b   1.000
_cell.length_c   1.000
_cell.angle_alpha   90.00
_cell.angle_beta   90.00
_cell.angle_gamma   90.00
#
_symmetry.space_group_name_H-M   'P 1'
#
loop_
_entity.id
_entity.type
_entity.pdbx_description
1 polymer ?
#
loop_
_entity_poly.entity_id
_entity_poly.type
_entity_poly.pdbx_seq_one_letter_code
_entity_poly.pdbx_strand_id
1 'polypeptide(L)'
;MNYNKADFIASYGISSQLPESDRPELSFSGRSNVGKSSLINKLCNRKNLARVSSTPGKTATINFYAVDDCYFVDLPGYGYAKVSNADRERWDDLINSYFEAQRHHTLLVQLIDCRHA
;
A
#
# COMPACT_ATOMS: atom_id res chain seq x y z
N MET A 1 16.31 12.55 2.09
CA MET A 1 15.65 11.42 2.77
C MET A 1 16.59 10.22 2.85
N ASN A 2 16.66 9.59 4.00
CA ASN A 2 17.49 8.39 4.16
C ASN A 2 16.63 7.12 4.03
N TYR A 3 16.63 6.52 2.86
CA TYR A 3 15.82 5.33 2.58
C TYR A 3 16.25 4.09 3.37
N ASN A 4 17.47 4.10 3.93
CA ASN A 4 17.94 2.99 4.76
C ASN A 4 17.28 2.97 6.15
N LYS A 5 16.67 4.06 6.57
CA LYS A 5 15.92 4.13 7.82
C LYS A 5 14.46 3.77 7.55
N ALA A 6 14.22 2.51 7.24
CA ALA A 6 12.91 2.02 6.86
C ALA A 6 12.47 0.89 7.78
N ASP A 7 11.31 1.03 8.40
CA ASP A 7 10.73 0.03 9.30
C ASP A 7 9.25 -0.15 9.02
N PHE A 8 8.80 -1.40 9.10
CA PHE A 8 7.38 -1.69 9.06
C PHE A 8 6.72 -1.17 10.33
N ILE A 9 5.60 -0.46 10.18
CA ILE A 9 4.85 0.10 11.31
C ILE A 9 3.62 -0.75 11.62
N ALA A 10 2.70 -0.89 10.67
CA ALA A 10 1.46 -1.62 10.89
C ALA A 10 0.73 -1.91 9.59
N SER A 11 -0.16 -2.89 9.65
CA SER A 11 -1.11 -3.20 8.60
C SER A 11 -2.52 -2.94 9.12
N TYR A 12 -3.34 -2.26 8.33
CA TYR A 12 -4.70 -1.93 8.71
C TYR A 12 -5.67 -2.56 7.72
N GLY A 13 -6.55 -3.41 8.22
CA GLY A 13 -7.55 -4.11 7.40
C GLY A 13 -8.94 -3.51 7.46
N ILE A 14 -9.15 -2.53 8.33
CA ILE A 14 -10.44 -1.86 8.55
C ILE A 14 -10.21 -0.37 8.54
N SER A 15 -11.04 0.38 7.82
CA SER A 15 -10.87 1.82 7.63
C SER A 15 -10.85 2.60 8.94
N SER A 16 -11.61 2.17 9.94
CA SER A 16 -11.66 2.83 11.24
C SER A 16 -10.35 2.75 12.03
N GLN A 17 -9.45 1.86 11.63
CA GLN A 17 -8.15 1.69 12.29
C GLN A 17 -7.06 2.57 11.68
N LEU A 18 -7.33 3.24 10.55
CA LEU A 18 -6.32 4.06 9.88
C LEU A 18 -5.86 5.20 10.80
N PRO A 19 -4.54 5.38 10.96
CA PRO A 19 -4.03 6.44 11.84
C PRO A 19 -4.21 7.82 11.21
N GLU A 20 -4.12 8.85 12.03
CA GLU A 20 -4.07 10.21 11.52
C GLU A 20 -2.77 10.43 10.75
N SER A 21 -2.84 11.31 9.75
CA SER A 21 -1.69 11.62 8.91
C SER A 21 -0.87 12.73 9.58
N ASP A 22 0.24 12.35 10.18
CA ASP A 22 1.10 13.25 10.95
C ASP A 22 2.43 13.58 10.26
N ARG A 23 2.64 13.06 9.06
CA ARG A 23 3.87 13.29 8.29
C ARG A 23 3.60 13.06 6.80
N PRO A 24 4.51 13.48 5.92
CA PRO A 24 4.35 13.25 4.47
C PRO A 24 4.19 11.77 4.15
N GLU A 25 3.33 11.47 3.19
CA GLU A 25 3.04 10.10 2.77
C GLU A 25 3.28 9.93 1.28
N LEU A 26 4.08 8.92 0.93
CA LEU A 26 4.22 8.44 -0.43
C LEU A 26 3.39 7.16 -0.54
N SER A 27 2.33 7.20 -1.32
CA SER A 27 1.41 6.08 -1.48
C SER A 27 1.75 5.30 -2.74
N PHE A 28 1.70 3.99 -2.65
CA PHE A 28 1.99 3.09 -3.75
C PHE A 28 0.73 2.30 -4.09
N SER A 29 0.28 2.43 -5.31
CA SER A 29 -0.89 1.74 -5.83
C SER A 29 -0.51 0.94 -7.06
N GLY A 30 -1.20 -0.15 -7.29
CA GLY A 30 -0.94 -0.95 -8.47
C GLY A 30 -1.80 -2.19 -8.50
N ARG A 31 -1.92 -2.75 -9.69
CA ARG A 31 -2.57 -4.03 -9.89
C ARG A 31 -1.75 -5.11 -9.18
N SER A 32 -2.40 -6.17 -8.72
CA SER A 32 -1.68 -7.30 -8.13
C SER A 32 -0.61 -7.82 -9.08
N ASN A 33 0.55 -8.18 -8.55
CA ASN A 33 1.69 -8.74 -9.30
C ASN A 33 2.37 -7.79 -10.30
N VAL A 34 2.27 -6.46 -10.11
CA VAL A 34 3.03 -5.52 -10.98
C VAL A 34 4.36 -5.08 -10.37
N GLY A 35 4.77 -5.68 -9.27
CA GLY A 35 6.08 -5.37 -8.67
C GLY A 35 6.07 -4.25 -7.63
N LYS A 36 4.92 -3.92 -7.06
CA LYS A 36 4.79 -2.85 -6.07
C LYS A 36 5.66 -3.11 -4.83
N SER A 37 5.56 -4.31 -4.25
CA SER A 37 6.38 -4.68 -3.08
C SER A 37 7.86 -4.72 -3.44
N SER A 38 8.21 -5.20 -4.63
CA SER A 38 9.59 -5.21 -5.11
C SER A 38 10.15 -3.80 -5.23
N LEU A 39 9.35 -2.84 -5.71
CA LEU A 39 9.77 -1.45 -5.80
C LEU A 39 10.02 -0.86 -4.42
N ILE A 40 9.11 -1.07 -3.47
CA ILE A 40 9.26 -0.57 -2.11
C ILE A 40 10.53 -1.14 -1.47
N ASN A 41 10.75 -2.44 -1.60
CA ASN A 41 11.94 -3.09 -1.06
C ASN A 41 13.21 -2.55 -1.69
N LYS A 42 13.21 -2.30 -2.98
CA LYS A 42 14.37 -1.76 -3.68
C LYS A 42 14.67 -0.32 -3.27
N LEU A 43 13.65 0.52 -3.16
CA LEU A 43 13.82 1.89 -2.71
C LEU A 43 14.40 1.97 -1.29
N CYS A 44 13.98 1.06 -0.42
CA CYS A 44 14.44 1.01 0.96
C CYS A 44 15.70 0.17 1.15
N ASN A 45 16.25 -0.36 0.07
CA ASN A 45 17.42 -1.25 0.10
C ASN A 45 17.25 -2.42 1.07
N ARG A 46 16.07 -3.02 1.06
CA ARG A 46 15.70 -4.15 1.92
C ARG A 46 15.11 -5.26 1.06
N LYS A 47 15.36 -6.51 1.45
CA LYS A 47 14.88 -7.66 0.66
C LYS A 47 13.44 -8.05 0.97
N ASN A 48 13.01 -7.89 2.20
CA ASN A 48 11.72 -8.40 2.67
C ASN A 48 10.97 -7.39 3.54
N LEU A 49 11.17 -6.10 3.34
CA LEU A 49 10.41 -5.09 4.09
C LEU A 49 8.94 -5.16 3.72
N ALA A 50 8.63 -5.08 2.43
CA ALA A 50 7.29 -5.29 1.90
C ALA A 50 7.21 -6.70 1.31
N ARG A 51 6.13 -7.42 1.61
CA ARG A 51 5.95 -8.80 1.16
C ARG A 51 4.94 -8.87 0.05
N VAL A 52 5.25 -9.65 -0.98
CA VAL A 52 4.33 -9.94 -2.06
C VAL A 52 3.32 -10.97 -1.56
N SER A 53 2.03 -10.64 -1.62
CA SER A 53 0.99 -11.62 -1.37
C SER A 53 0.86 -12.52 -2.60
N SER A 54 1.12 -13.82 -2.41
CA SER A 54 1.01 -14.79 -3.49
C SER A 54 -0.37 -15.44 -3.56
N THR A 55 -1.24 -15.15 -2.61
CA THR A 55 -2.57 -15.76 -2.53
C THR A 55 -3.63 -14.73 -2.91
N PRO A 56 -4.23 -14.85 -4.11
CA PRO A 56 -5.33 -13.96 -4.51
C PRO A 56 -6.50 -14.07 -3.53
N GLY A 57 -7.13 -12.96 -3.24
CA GLY A 57 -8.28 -12.92 -2.36
C GLY A 57 -7.97 -12.94 -0.88
N LYS A 58 -6.69 -12.90 -0.48
CA LYS A 58 -6.35 -12.70 0.92
C LYS A 58 -6.83 -11.33 1.39
N THR A 59 -7.04 -11.22 2.69
CA THR A 59 -7.48 -10.00 3.35
C THR A 59 -6.64 -8.79 2.89
N ALA A 60 -7.29 -7.83 2.23
CA ALA A 60 -6.64 -6.62 1.80
C ALA A 60 -6.28 -5.77 3.02
N THR A 61 -5.08 -5.21 3.03
CA THR A 61 -4.62 -4.31 4.08
C THR A 61 -3.89 -3.12 3.47
N ILE A 62 -3.89 -2.01 4.19
CA ILE A 62 -3.02 -0.88 3.90
C ILE A 62 -1.84 -0.99 4.84
N ASN A 63 -0.63 -1.06 4.29
CA ASN A 63 0.59 -1.26 5.05
C ASN A 63 1.38 0.04 5.14
N PHE A 64 1.74 0.43 6.36
CA PHE A 64 2.51 1.64 6.60
C PHE A 64 3.95 1.28 6.97
N TYR A 65 4.90 1.92 6.30
CA TYR A 65 6.33 1.82 6.59
C TYR A 65 6.86 3.21 6.91
N ALA A 66 7.55 3.35 8.04
CA ALA A 66 8.25 4.58 8.35
C ALA A 66 9.56 4.59 7.57
N VAL A 67 9.77 5.61 6.76
CA VAL A 67 11.00 5.77 5.98
C VAL A 67 11.52 7.18 6.24
N ASP A 68 12.55 7.27 7.10
CA ASP A 68 13.08 8.55 7.56
C ASP A 68 11.95 9.43 8.14
N ASP A 69 11.68 10.58 7.57
CA ASP A 69 10.67 11.51 8.08
C ASP A 69 9.29 11.35 7.42
N CYS A 70 9.09 10.33 6.62
CA CYS A 70 7.81 10.13 5.95
C CYS A 70 7.32 8.70 6.07
N TYR A 71 6.10 8.47 5.59
CA TYR A 71 5.56 7.13 5.45
C TYR A 71 5.56 6.71 3.99
N PHE A 72 5.93 5.46 3.74
CA PHE A 72 5.57 4.77 2.52
C PHE A 72 4.29 3.99 2.83
N VAL A 73 3.25 4.22 2.06
CA VAL A 73 1.94 3.60 2.26
C VAL A 73 1.67 2.65 1.11
N ASP A 74 1.69 1.36 1.43
CA ASP A 74 1.45 0.31 0.46
C ASP A 74 -0.05 0.03 0.43
N LEU A 75 -0.73 0.53 -0.61
CA LEU A 75 -2.16 0.32 -0.79
C LEU A 75 -2.41 -1.09 -1.31
N PRO A 76 -3.56 -1.71 -0.96
CA PRO A 76 -3.84 -3.06 -1.41
C PRO A 76 -3.96 -3.13 -2.93
N GLY A 77 -3.39 -4.18 -3.51
CA GLY A 77 -3.43 -4.39 -4.95
C GLY A 77 -4.85 -4.65 -5.44
N TYR A 78 -5.08 -4.38 -6.71
CA TYR A 78 -6.36 -4.65 -7.37
C TYR A 78 -6.17 -5.65 -8.51
N GLY A 79 -7.27 -6.04 -9.13
CA GLY A 79 -7.23 -6.94 -10.29
C GLY A 79 -7.22 -8.43 -9.95
N TYR A 80 -7.56 -8.79 -8.71
CA TYR A 80 -7.77 -10.20 -8.37
C TYR A 80 -9.07 -10.68 -8.99
N ALA A 81 -9.00 -11.78 -9.76
CA ALA A 81 -10.15 -12.27 -10.52
C ALA A 81 -11.20 -12.94 -9.67
N LYS A 82 -10.82 -13.46 -8.50
CA LYS A 82 -11.71 -14.28 -7.66
C LYS A 82 -11.73 -13.76 -6.24
N VAL A 83 -12.44 -12.67 -6.03
CA VAL A 83 -12.69 -12.16 -4.68
C VAL A 83 -14.18 -12.14 -4.42
N SER A 84 -14.59 -12.38 -3.17
CA SER A 84 -15.98 -12.28 -2.78
C SER A 84 -16.45 -10.82 -2.83
N ASN A 85 -17.77 -10.61 -2.90
CA ASN A 85 -18.33 -9.26 -2.85
C ASN A 85 -18.00 -8.57 -1.53
N ALA A 86 -17.99 -9.30 -0.43
CA ALA A 86 -17.64 -8.75 0.88
C ALA A 86 -16.19 -8.26 0.91
N ASP A 87 -15.26 -9.01 0.33
CA ASP A 87 -13.85 -8.61 0.27
C ASP A 87 -13.67 -7.39 -0.64
N ARG A 88 -14.42 -7.32 -1.74
CA ARG A 88 -14.39 -6.16 -2.63
C ARG A 88 -14.92 -4.91 -1.95
N GLU A 89 -16.02 -5.02 -1.21
CA GLU A 89 -16.58 -3.90 -0.46
C GLU A 89 -15.61 -3.40 0.60
N ARG A 90 -14.93 -4.30 1.29
CA ARG A 90 -13.92 -3.92 2.27
C ARG A 90 -12.73 -3.24 1.61
N TRP A 91 -12.28 -3.75 0.46
CA TRP A 91 -11.20 -3.14 -0.32
C TRP A 91 -11.59 -1.70 -0.71
N ASP A 92 -12.80 -1.53 -1.26
CA ASP A 92 -13.30 -0.22 -1.65
C ASP A 92 -13.37 0.74 -0.46
N ASP A 93 -13.87 0.26 0.67
CA ASP A 93 -13.96 1.07 1.88
C ASP A 93 -12.58 1.53 2.38
N LEU A 94 -11.61 0.63 2.40
CA LEU A 94 -10.24 0.96 2.80
C LEU A 94 -9.63 2.04 1.89
N ILE A 95 -9.73 1.84 0.58
CA ILE A 95 -9.13 2.75 -0.40
C ILE A 95 -9.84 4.11 -0.36
N ASN A 96 -11.16 4.13 -0.37
CA ASN A 96 -11.92 5.37 -0.34
C ASN A 96 -11.67 6.14 0.95
N SER A 97 -11.67 5.45 2.09
CA SER A 97 -11.41 6.07 3.39
C SER A 97 -10.01 6.66 3.46
N TYR A 98 -9.02 5.97 2.88
CA TYR A 98 -7.66 6.46 2.85
C TYR A 98 -7.57 7.78 2.05
N PHE A 99 -8.18 7.82 0.85
CA PHE A 99 -8.10 9.02 0.00
C PHE A 99 -9.02 10.15 0.45
N GLU A 100 -10.14 9.85 1.09
CA GLU A 100 -11.07 10.86 1.60
C GLU A 100 -10.57 11.50 2.89
N ALA A 101 -9.70 10.85 3.64
CA ALA A 101 -9.11 11.41 4.85
C ALA A 101 -8.21 12.60 4.48
N GLN A 102 -8.11 13.56 5.40
CA GLN A 102 -7.18 14.68 5.22
C GLN A 102 -5.78 14.22 5.55
N ARG A 103 -5.09 13.68 4.55
CA ARG A 103 -3.75 13.14 4.70
C ARG A 103 -2.71 14.03 4.02
N HIS A 104 -1.47 13.97 4.53
CA HIS A 104 -0.36 14.74 3.99
C HIS A 104 0.27 14.01 2.79
N HIS A 105 -0.50 13.86 1.72
CA HIS A 105 0.00 13.24 0.50
C HIS A 105 1.07 14.11 -0.13
N THR A 106 2.23 13.51 -0.36
CA THR A 106 3.29 14.13 -1.14
C THR A 106 3.25 13.62 -2.58
N LEU A 107 3.02 12.33 -2.75
CA LEU A 107 3.06 11.68 -4.05
C LEU A 107 2.27 10.39 -4.03
N LEU A 108 1.52 10.14 -5.08
CA LEU A 108 0.93 8.83 -5.35
C LEU A 108 1.69 8.19 -6.50
N VAL A 109 2.30 7.04 -6.24
CA VAL A 109 3.00 6.27 -7.25
C VAL A 109 2.07 5.16 -7.74
N GLN A 110 1.66 5.26 -9.00
CA GLN A 110 0.80 4.26 -9.65
C GLN A 110 1.67 3.36 -10.53
N LEU A 111 1.74 2.08 -10.19
CA LEU A 111 2.45 1.11 -11.00
C LEU A 111 1.51 0.53 -12.05
N ILE A 112 1.97 0.52 -13.29
CA ILE A 112 1.19 0.04 -14.44
C ILE A 112 2.00 -1.04 -15.13
N ASP A 113 1.35 -2.17 -15.44
CA ASP A 113 1.91 -3.18 -16.33
C ASP A 113 1.59 -2.77 -17.76
N CYS A 114 2.59 -2.39 -18.53
CA CYS A 114 2.38 -1.90 -19.88
C CYS A 114 1.83 -2.96 -20.85
N ARG A 115 1.87 -4.24 -20.47
CA ARG A 115 1.24 -5.31 -21.24
C ARG A 115 -0.28 -5.36 -21.04
N HIS A 116 -0.78 -4.69 -20.00
CA HIS A 116 -2.19 -4.68 -19.60
C HIS A 116 -2.67 -3.26 -19.32
N ALA A 117 -2.11 -2.30 -20.01
CA ALA A 117 -2.42 -0.88 -19.81
C ALA A 117 -3.88 -0.53 -20.17
#